data_ce5eb5cad1da6e6929a0dc220bb7fede
#
_entry.id   ce5eb5cad1da6e6929a0dc220bb7fede
#
_cell.length_a   1.000
_cell.length_b   1.000
_cell.length_c   1.000
_cell.angle_alpha   90.00
_cell.angle_beta   90.00
_cell.angle_gamma   90.00
#
_symmetry.space_group_name_H-M   'P 1'
#
loop_
_entity.id
_entity.type
_entity.pdbx_description
1 polymer ?
#
loop_
_entity_poly.entity_id
_entity_poly.type
_entity_poly.pdbx_seq_one_letter_code
_entity_poly.pdbx_strand_id
1 'polypeptide(L)' 'MSKNNRDKAVGIVGLGYVGLPLLISFSKHFDVIGFDSDQSKVESINSRISQIEHIPSEDLKAIESKFELATSD' A
#
# COMPACT_ATOMS: atom_id res chain seq x y z
N MET A 1 -10.96 18.99 -16.04
CA MET A 1 -10.44 18.73 -15.37
C MET A 1 -10.18 17.62 -15.16
N SER A 2 -9.38 17.43 -15.14
CA SER A 2 -9.16 16.30 -14.84
C SER A 2 -9.51 15.91 -13.60
N LYS A 3 -10.11 14.92 -13.46
CA LYS A 3 -10.42 14.49 -12.28
C LYS A 3 -9.36 13.73 -11.72
N ASN A 4 -9.07 14.02 -10.57
CA ASN A 4 -8.14 13.27 -9.83
C ASN A 4 -8.79 11.94 -9.46
N ASN A 5 -8.14 10.85 -9.68
CA ASN A 5 -8.68 9.54 -9.37
C ASN A 5 -8.62 9.20 -7.90
N ARG A 6 -8.17 10.12 -7.07
CA ARG A 6 -8.03 9.85 -5.63
C ARG A 6 -9.35 9.87 -4.88
N ASP A 7 -10.44 10.19 -5.56
CA ASP A 7 -11.74 10.01 -4.96
C ASP A 7 -12.16 8.55 -4.98
N LYS A 8 -11.37 7.67 -5.59
CA LYS A 8 -11.63 6.24 -5.62
C LYS A 8 -10.59 5.51 -4.82
N ALA A 9 -11.02 4.47 -4.14
CA ALA A 9 -10.14 3.64 -3.34
C ALA A 9 -9.99 2.27 -3.99
N VAL A 10 -8.78 1.76 -3.95
CA VAL A 10 -8.49 0.43 -4.49
C VAL A 10 -8.03 -0.44 -3.34
N GLY A 11 -8.67 -1.58 -3.17
CA GLY A 11 -8.29 -2.55 -2.17
C GLY A 11 -7.41 -3.63 -2.78
N ILE A 12 -6.30 -3.95 -2.09
CA ILE A 12 -5.37 -4.97 -2.55
C ILE A 12 -5.31 -6.06 -1.49
N VAL A 13 -5.64 -7.28 -1.87
CA VAL A 13 -5.66 -8.41 -0.95
C VAL A 13 -4.40 -9.23 -1.11
N GLY A 14 -3.69 -9.46 -0.02
CA GLY A 14 -2.43 -10.16 -0.05
C GLY A 14 -1.27 -9.22 -0.36
N LEU A 15 -0.44 -8.93 0.64
CA LEU A 15 0.60 -7.90 0.52
C LEU A 15 1.99 -8.52 0.45
N GLY A 16 2.12 -9.55 -0.36
CA GLY A 16 3.40 -10.21 -0.60
C GLY A 16 4.06 -9.71 -1.89
N TYR A 17 4.68 -10.66 -2.61
CA TYR A 17 5.49 -10.33 -3.78
C TYR A 17 4.69 -9.74 -4.93
N VAL A 18 3.39 -10.00 -5.00
CA VAL A 18 2.54 -9.47 -6.05
C VAL A 18 1.75 -8.28 -5.54
N GLY A 19 1.16 -8.41 -4.35
CA GLY A 19 0.25 -7.41 -3.85
C GLY A 19 0.93 -6.11 -3.44
N LEU A 20 2.10 -6.18 -2.82
CA LEU A 20 2.78 -4.96 -2.40
C LEU A 20 3.21 -4.10 -3.59
N PRO A 21 3.81 -4.67 -4.66
CA PRO A 21 4.09 -3.85 -5.83
C PRO A 21 2.84 -3.22 -6.44
N LEU A 22 1.72 -3.94 -6.43
CA LEU A 22 0.46 -3.38 -6.93
C LEU A 22 -0.01 -2.21 -6.06
N LEU A 23 0.08 -2.36 -4.74
CA LEU A 23 -0.30 -1.30 -3.84
C LEU A 23 0.49 -0.03 -4.12
N ILE A 24 1.80 -0.17 -4.30
CA ILE A 24 2.66 0.96 -4.58
C ILE A 24 2.30 1.59 -5.93
N SER A 25 2.08 0.75 -6.93
CA SER A 25 1.77 1.24 -8.27
C SER A 25 0.44 2.00 -8.30
N PHE A 26 -0.60 1.43 -7.69
CA PHE A 26 -1.90 2.08 -7.67
C PHE A 26 -1.91 3.33 -6.79
N SER A 27 -1.04 3.39 -5.78
CA SER A 27 -1.00 4.53 -4.89
C SER A 27 -0.64 5.83 -5.60
N LYS A 28 -0.06 5.74 -6.78
CA LYS A 28 0.30 6.91 -7.56
C LYS A 28 -0.92 7.60 -8.16
N HIS A 29 -2.03 6.89 -8.28
CA HIS A 29 -3.22 7.39 -8.96
C HIS A 29 -4.48 7.29 -8.14
N PHE A 30 -4.50 6.42 -7.12
CA PHE A 30 -5.69 6.14 -6.33
C PHE A 30 -5.32 6.12 -4.86
N ASP A 31 -6.31 6.28 -4.00
CA ASP A 31 -6.13 5.91 -2.61
C ASP A 31 -6.11 4.39 -2.54
N VAL A 32 -5.22 3.85 -1.74
CA VAL A 32 -5.07 2.40 -1.65
C VAL A 32 -5.20 1.94 -0.22
N ILE A 33 -5.69 0.73 -0.07
CA ILE A 33 -5.65 0.05 1.22
C ILE A 33 -5.35 -1.42 0.96
N GLY A 34 -4.42 -1.96 1.71
CA GLY A 34 -4.04 -3.35 1.59
C GLY A 34 -4.66 -4.19 2.70
N PHE A 35 -4.92 -5.43 2.39
CA PHE A 35 -5.45 -6.39 3.35
C PHE A 35 -4.54 -7.59 3.42
N ASP A 36 -4.14 -7.98 4.62
CA ASP A 36 -3.35 -9.18 4.80
C ASP A 36 -3.61 -9.74 6.19
N SER A 37 -3.72 -11.06 6.28
CA SER A 37 -3.94 -11.69 7.58
C SER A 37 -2.70 -11.70 8.44
N ASP A 38 -1.52 -11.44 7.85
CA ASP A 38 -0.27 -11.42 8.59
C ASP A 38 -0.10 -10.04 9.24
N GLN A 39 -0.30 -9.99 10.55
CA GLN A 39 -0.23 -8.75 11.30
C GLN A 39 1.15 -8.09 11.19
N SER A 40 2.19 -8.88 11.11
CA SER A 40 3.54 -8.37 10.99
C SER A 40 3.74 -7.62 9.67
N LYS A 41 3.16 -8.12 8.57
CA LYS A 41 3.21 -7.40 7.31
C LYS A 41 2.43 -6.10 7.36
N VAL A 42 1.26 -6.14 8.00
CA VAL A 42 0.42 -4.95 8.12
C VAL A 42 1.18 -3.86 8.89
N GLU A 43 1.81 -4.24 9.99
CA GLU A 43 2.54 -3.27 10.81
C GLU A 43 3.74 -2.70 10.08
N SER A 44 4.46 -3.54 9.35
CA SER A 44 5.61 -3.07 8.59
C SER A 44 5.21 -2.07 7.51
N ILE A 45 4.14 -2.37 6.78
CA ILE A 45 3.69 -1.49 5.70
C ILE A 45 3.20 -0.17 6.25
N ASN A 46 2.47 -0.19 7.36
CA ASN A 46 2.01 1.05 7.97
C ASN A 46 3.16 1.88 8.54
N SER A 47 4.26 1.22 8.89
CA SER A 47 5.48 1.91 9.32
C SER A 47 6.37 2.28 8.14
N ARG A 48 5.93 2.00 6.93
CA ARG A 48 6.67 2.27 5.70
C ARG A 48 7.98 1.50 5.62
N ILE A 49 7.96 0.25 6.09
CA ILE A 49 9.12 -0.63 6.04
C ILE A 49 8.80 -1.78 5.11
N SER A 50 9.60 -1.97 4.08
CA SER A 50 9.41 -3.08 3.16
C SER A 50 10.08 -4.33 3.70
N GLN A 51 9.34 -5.43 3.72
CA GLN A 51 9.90 -6.74 4.06
C GLN A 51 10.26 -7.54 2.82
N ILE A 52 10.13 -6.94 1.64
CA ILE A 52 10.39 -7.62 0.38
C ILE A 52 11.70 -7.08 -0.20
N GLU A 53 12.61 -7.99 -0.47
CA GLU A 53 13.98 -7.66 -0.82
C GLU A 53 14.11 -6.73 -2.02
N HIS A 54 13.25 -6.91 -3.02
CA HIS A 54 13.33 -6.16 -4.25
C HIS A 54 12.59 -4.82 -4.20
N ILE A 55 11.93 -4.52 -3.09
CA ILE A 55 11.15 -3.30 -2.96
C ILE A 55 11.77 -2.47 -1.85
N PRO A 56 12.40 -1.35 -2.18
CA PRO A 56 13.00 -0.52 -1.14
C PRO A 56 11.94 0.17 -0.30
N SER A 57 12.24 0.42 0.96
CA SER A 57 11.30 1.09 1.85
C SER A 57 10.97 2.50 1.38
N GLU A 58 11.85 3.13 0.62
CA GLU A 58 11.57 4.45 0.05
C GLU A 58 10.33 4.47 -0.82
N ASP A 59 10.03 3.34 -1.48
CA ASP A 59 8.82 3.27 -2.30
C ASP A 59 7.57 3.38 -1.44
N LEU A 60 7.61 2.84 -0.24
CA LEU A 60 6.49 2.97 0.70
C LEU A 60 6.45 4.36 1.32
N LYS A 61 7.61 4.93 1.61
CA LYS A 61 7.68 6.24 2.21
C LYS A 61 7.16 7.33 1.29
N ALA A 62 7.21 7.09 0.00
CA ALA A 62 6.72 8.05 -0.99
C ALA A 62 5.19 8.09 -1.06
N ILE A 63 4.50 7.12 -0.48
CA ILE A 63 3.04 7.10 -0.54
C ILE A 63 2.49 8.07 0.48
N GLU A 64 1.72 9.04 0.00
CA GLU A 64 1.03 9.97 0.86
C GLU A 64 -0.36 9.45 1.15
N SER A 65 -0.68 9.33 2.42
CA SER A 65 -2.00 8.84 2.81
C SER A 65 -2.35 9.42 4.15
N LYS A 66 -3.60 9.78 4.30
CA LYS A 66 -4.13 10.25 5.57
C LYS A 66 -4.47 9.09 6.49
N PHE A 67 -4.51 7.89 5.96
CA PHE A 67 -4.94 6.71 6.68
C PHE A 67 -3.87 5.65 6.62
N GLU A 68 -4.07 4.60 7.37
CA GLU A 68 -3.17 3.46 7.31
C GLU A 68 -3.21 2.84 5.92
N LEU A 69 -2.08 2.33 5.46
CA LEU A 69 -2.00 1.69 4.15
C LEU A 69 -2.50 0.26 4.18
N ALA A 70 -2.52 -0.39 5.34
CA ALA A 70 -2.85 -1.80 5.41
C ALA A 70 -3.63 -2.11 6.67
N THR A 71 -4.42 -3.16 6.59
CA THR A 71 -5.20 -3.65 7.71
C THR A 71 -5.31 -5.16 7.63
N SER A 72 -5.52 -5.79 8.78
CA SER A 72 -5.77 -7.23 8.83
C SER A 72 -7.26 -7.56 8.92
N ASP A 73 -8.11 -6.59 8.95
CA ASP A 73 -9.56 -6.82 9.02
C ASP A 73 -10.17 -7.20 7.69
#